data_655a0afe98a98432e8ff8e12be6274d6
#
_entry.id   655a0afe98a98432e8ff8e12be6274d6
#
_cell.length_a   1.000
_cell.length_b   1.000
_cell.length_c   1.000
_cell.angle_alpha   90.00
_cell.angle_beta   90.00
_cell.angle_gamma   90.00
#
_symmetry.space_group_name_H-M   'P 1'
#
loop_
_entity.id
_entity.type
_entity.pdbx_description
1 polymer ?
#
loop_
_entity_poly.entity_id
_entity_poly.type
_entity_poly.pdbx_seq_one_letter_code
_entity_poly.pdbx_strand_id
1 'polypeptide(L)'
;MSDAAPDAVVPGAQYAQTQFNIDPSALTGISTIDDTTKQLANTLARIKDTFEYTPNLGPQKYGVAIHAAFAKAVRAQGLPGIAPPDVETTFGGDRYGVKGSVRTDVILRNDVGDVVAIYDVKTGEKGIEPKRAAELRLKAGVGNEVPIIQMSFPYGLSRKNAILEGSFSVQTF
;
A
#
# COMPACT_ATOMS: atom_id res chain seq x y z
N MET A 1 42.25 -4.08 33.11
CA MET A 1 42.27 -4.00 31.62
C MET A 1 41.20 -4.95 31.15
N SER A 2 40.08 -4.39 30.77
CA SER A 2 38.91 -5.15 30.34
C SER A 2 38.97 -5.26 28.83
N ASP A 3 39.17 -6.46 28.35
CA ASP A 3 39.19 -6.81 26.94
C ASP A 3 37.74 -7.00 26.49
N ALA A 4 37.20 -6.01 25.79
CA ALA A 4 35.89 -6.11 25.18
C ALA A 4 36.03 -6.93 23.89
N ALA A 5 35.43 -8.10 23.86
CA ALA A 5 35.32 -8.91 22.69
C ALA A 5 34.54 -8.15 21.58
N PRO A 6 34.98 -8.19 20.32
CA PRO A 6 34.22 -7.55 19.22
C PRO A 6 32.94 -8.31 18.98
N ASP A 7 31.87 -7.53 18.82
CA ASP A 7 30.55 -7.99 18.38
C ASP A 7 30.66 -8.95 17.22
N ALA A 8 30.17 -10.17 17.42
CA ALA A 8 30.01 -11.15 16.36
C ALA A 8 28.97 -10.63 15.38
N VAL A 9 29.44 -10.11 14.27
CA VAL A 9 28.60 -9.85 13.08
C VAL A 9 28.03 -11.19 12.64
N VAL A 10 26.77 -11.42 12.93
CA VAL A 10 26.02 -12.56 12.38
C VAL A 10 26.02 -12.39 10.87
N PRO A 11 26.61 -13.34 10.10
CA PRO A 11 26.56 -13.24 8.64
C PRO A 11 25.09 -13.21 8.22
N GLY A 12 24.72 -12.18 7.44
CA GLY A 12 23.37 -11.87 7.08
C GLY A 12 22.61 -13.09 6.58
N ALA A 13 21.54 -13.42 7.27
CA ALA A 13 20.45 -14.09 6.63
C ALA A 13 20.05 -13.22 5.44
N GLN A 14 20.35 -13.67 4.23
CA GLN A 14 19.79 -13.12 3.02
C GLN A 14 18.29 -13.41 3.10
N TYR A 15 17.56 -12.48 3.70
CA TYR A 15 16.12 -12.47 3.53
C TYR A 15 15.93 -12.31 2.04
N ALA A 16 15.33 -13.31 1.41
CA ALA A 16 14.90 -13.23 0.03
C ALA A 16 14.02 -11.99 -0.05
N GLN A 17 14.57 -10.91 -0.61
CA GLN A 17 13.79 -9.70 -0.83
C GLN A 17 12.64 -10.11 -1.71
N THR A 18 11.42 -9.90 -1.23
CA THR A 18 10.24 -10.12 -2.05
C THR A 18 10.38 -9.26 -3.29
N GLN A 19 10.83 -9.86 -4.38
CA GLN A 19 10.83 -9.19 -5.67
C GLN A 19 9.38 -9.14 -6.12
N PHE A 20 8.80 -7.93 -6.11
CA PHE A 20 7.50 -7.74 -6.74
C PHE A 20 7.73 -7.40 -8.21
N ASN A 21 7.03 -8.12 -9.05
CA ASN A 21 6.92 -7.80 -10.46
C ASN A 21 5.71 -6.90 -10.64
N ILE A 22 5.94 -5.64 -10.99
CA ILE A 22 4.86 -4.80 -11.48
C ILE A 22 4.60 -5.25 -12.91
N ASP A 23 3.40 -5.75 -13.18
CA ASP A 23 2.98 -6.05 -14.54
C ASP A 23 3.08 -4.77 -15.37
N PRO A 24 3.76 -4.78 -16.53
CA PRO A 24 3.85 -3.59 -17.38
C PRO A 24 2.49 -2.97 -17.73
N SER A 25 1.42 -3.78 -17.78
CA SER A 25 0.05 -3.30 -18.01
C SER A 25 -0.51 -2.47 -16.85
N ALA A 26 0.08 -2.57 -15.66
CA ALA A 26 -0.29 -1.76 -14.50
C ALA A 26 0.40 -0.39 -14.48
N LEU A 27 1.34 -0.13 -15.37
CA LEU A 27 2.00 1.16 -15.51
C LEU A 27 1.17 2.08 -16.39
N THR A 28 1.18 3.36 -16.01
CA THR A 28 0.40 4.41 -16.72
C THR A 28 1.12 4.97 -17.94
N GLY A 29 2.43 4.76 -18.06
CA GLY A 29 3.30 5.40 -19.04
C GLY A 29 3.68 6.85 -18.66
N ILE A 30 3.22 7.33 -17.50
CA ILE A 30 3.59 8.64 -16.95
C ILE A 30 4.69 8.41 -15.92
N SER A 31 5.89 8.84 -16.21
CA SER A 31 7.09 8.51 -15.42
C SER A 31 6.96 8.88 -13.94
N THR A 32 6.39 10.05 -13.62
CA THR A 32 6.21 10.50 -12.23
C THR A 32 5.27 9.58 -11.45
N ILE A 33 4.19 9.11 -12.07
CA ILE A 33 3.25 8.17 -11.46
C ILE A 33 3.91 6.79 -11.33
N ASP A 34 4.54 6.31 -12.39
CA ASP A 34 5.13 4.98 -12.43
C ASP A 34 6.32 4.84 -11.46
N ASP A 35 7.15 5.87 -11.33
CA ASP A 35 8.25 5.87 -10.37
C ASP A 35 7.75 5.93 -8.93
N THR A 36 6.72 6.72 -8.66
CA THR A 36 6.06 6.74 -7.34
C THR A 36 5.42 5.39 -7.04
N THR A 37 4.75 4.77 -8.01
CA THR A 37 4.17 3.43 -7.89
C THR A 37 5.22 2.40 -7.48
N LYS A 38 6.39 2.40 -8.13
CA LYS A 38 7.51 1.51 -7.79
C LYS A 38 8.02 1.75 -6.36
N GLN A 39 8.16 3.01 -5.95
CA GLN A 39 8.63 3.35 -4.60
C GLN A 39 7.63 2.93 -3.52
N LEU A 40 6.33 3.17 -3.72
CA LEU A 40 5.29 2.74 -2.80
C LEU A 40 5.19 1.22 -2.73
N ALA A 41 5.28 0.54 -3.86
CA ALA A 41 5.28 -0.91 -3.93
C ALA A 41 6.49 -1.52 -3.20
N ASN A 42 7.70 -0.95 -3.38
CA ASN A 42 8.90 -1.33 -2.61
C ASN A 42 8.70 -1.16 -1.11
N THR A 43 8.08 -0.07 -0.71
CA THR A 43 7.81 0.22 0.71
C THR A 43 6.85 -0.81 1.29
N LEU A 44 5.77 -1.11 0.57
CA LEU A 44 4.78 -2.10 0.99
C LEU A 44 5.38 -3.52 1.07
N ALA A 45 6.21 -3.91 0.10
CA ALA A 45 6.89 -5.20 0.11
C ALA A 45 7.80 -5.36 1.33
N ARG A 46 8.59 -4.33 1.68
CA ARG A 46 9.43 -4.34 2.89
C ARG A 46 8.61 -4.46 4.17
N ILE A 47 7.46 -3.78 4.23
CA ILE A 47 6.55 -3.88 5.38
C ILE A 47 5.98 -5.28 5.48
N LYS A 48 5.52 -5.85 4.36
CA LYS A 48 5.04 -7.24 4.31
C LYS A 48 6.08 -8.22 4.84
N ASP A 49 7.35 -8.06 4.47
CA ASP A 49 8.44 -8.93 4.92
C ASP A 49 8.74 -8.77 6.42
N THR A 50 8.40 -7.62 7.01
CA THR A 50 8.59 -7.34 8.43
C THR A 50 7.43 -7.87 9.30
N PHE A 51 6.22 -7.95 8.75
CA PHE A 51 5.04 -8.41 9.46
C PHE A 51 4.72 -9.87 9.12
N GLU A 52 4.86 -10.74 10.10
CA GLU A 52 4.45 -12.13 9.97
C GLU A 52 2.95 -12.28 10.21
N TYR A 53 2.25 -12.88 9.24
CA TYR A 53 0.86 -13.25 9.45
C TYR A 53 0.78 -14.48 10.34
N THR A 54 0.06 -14.36 11.45
CA THR A 54 -0.27 -15.49 12.31
C THR A 54 -1.79 -15.71 12.35
N PRO A 55 -2.27 -16.96 12.33
CA PRO A 55 -3.71 -17.25 12.42
C PRO A 55 -4.39 -16.61 13.62
N ASN A 56 -3.69 -16.47 14.74
CA ASN A 56 -4.20 -15.84 15.96
C ASN A 56 -4.42 -14.33 15.82
N LEU A 57 -3.68 -13.66 14.94
CA LEU A 57 -3.87 -12.24 14.65
C LEU A 57 -5.15 -12.00 13.87
N GLY A 58 -5.45 -12.90 12.94
CA GLY A 58 -6.56 -12.80 12.01
C GLY A 58 -6.34 -11.80 10.89
N PRO A 59 -7.01 -11.99 9.74
CA PRO A 59 -6.76 -11.19 8.54
C PRO A 59 -7.12 -9.71 8.72
N GLN A 60 -8.15 -9.40 9.48
CA GLN A 60 -8.56 -8.01 9.72
C GLN A 60 -7.53 -7.21 10.51
N LYS A 61 -7.03 -7.77 11.62
CA LYS A 61 -6.01 -7.11 12.46
C LYS A 61 -4.69 -7.00 11.71
N TYR A 62 -4.34 -8.03 10.96
CA TYR A 62 -3.17 -8.00 10.08
C TYR A 62 -3.27 -6.87 9.06
N GLY A 63 -4.39 -6.76 8.36
CA GLY A 63 -4.63 -5.68 7.41
C GLY A 63 -4.50 -4.29 8.04
N VAL A 64 -5.10 -4.08 9.21
CA VAL A 64 -4.99 -2.81 9.97
C VAL A 64 -3.53 -2.49 10.29
N ALA A 65 -2.75 -3.48 10.76
CA ALA A 65 -1.33 -3.28 11.10
C ALA A 65 -0.49 -2.93 9.86
N ILE A 66 -0.73 -3.58 8.73
CA ILE A 66 -0.06 -3.28 7.46
C ILE A 66 -0.38 -1.86 6.99
N HIS A 67 -1.64 -1.46 6.96
CA HIS A 67 -2.03 -0.09 6.56
C HIS A 67 -1.38 0.96 7.46
N ALA A 68 -1.40 0.77 8.78
CA ALA A 68 -0.77 1.70 9.72
C ALA A 68 0.74 1.81 9.52
N ALA A 69 1.43 0.69 9.34
CA ALA A 69 2.87 0.67 9.09
C ALA A 69 3.23 1.30 7.74
N PHE A 70 2.44 1.02 6.70
CA PHE A 70 2.61 1.60 5.37
C PHE A 70 2.43 3.12 5.41
N ALA A 71 1.34 3.61 6.00
CA ALA A 71 1.09 5.05 6.14
C ALA A 71 2.24 5.77 6.88
N LYS A 72 2.72 5.18 7.98
CA LYS A 72 3.87 5.72 8.72
C LYS A 72 5.12 5.79 7.86
N ALA A 73 5.43 4.72 7.12
CA ALA A 73 6.61 4.66 6.27
C ALA A 73 6.54 5.66 5.11
N VAL A 74 5.38 5.79 4.46
CA VAL A 74 5.17 6.75 3.36
C VAL A 74 5.36 8.19 3.85
N ARG A 75 4.77 8.55 4.99
CA ARG A 75 4.97 9.88 5.60
C ARG A 75 6.44 10.16 5.92
N ALA A 76 7.17 9.16 6.40
CA ALA A 76 8.59 9.29 6.73
C ALA A 76 9.50 9.44 5.50
N GLN A 77 9.10 8.91 4.35
CA GLN A 77 9.88 8.98 3.12
C GLN A 77 9.87 10.38 2.48
N GLY A 78 8.80 11.16 2.68
CA GLY A 78 8.67 12.49 2.09
C GLY A 78 8.75 12.46 0.56
N LEU A 79 8.03 11.53 -0.08
CA LEU A 79 8.04 11.38 -1.53
C LEU A 79 7.48 12.64 -2.22
N PRO A 80 8.08 13.10 -3.32
CA PRO A 80 7.55 14.24 -4.08
C PRO A 80 6.09 14.01 -4.48
N GLY A 81 5.26 15.03 -4.31
CA GLY A 81 3.83 14.97 -4.63
C GLY A 81 2.95 14.26 -3.59
N ILE A 82 3.53 13.79 -2.48
CA ILE A 82 2.79 13.16 -1.38
C ILE A 82 3.05 13.95 -0.10
N ALA A 83 2.11 14.81 0.28
CA ALA A 83 2.16 15.51 1.56
C ALA A 83 1.58 14.63 2.69
N PRO A 84 1.94 14.88 3.96
CA PRO A 84 1.39 14.10 5.08
C PRO A 84 -0.14 13.99 5.11
N PRO A 85 -0.94 15.03 4.77
CA PRO A 85 -2.39 14.93 4.69
C PRO A 85 -2.91 14.04 3.56
N ASP A 86 -2.10 13.78 2.52
CA ASP A 86 -2.46 12.93 1.39
C ASP A 86 -2.30 11.42 1.68
N VAL A 87 -1.85 11.08 2.89
CA VAL A 87 -1.76 9.71 3.37
C VAL A 87 -2.91 9.41 4.32
N GLU A 88 -3.69 8.36 4.02
CA GLU A 88 -4.93 7.99 4.73
C GLU A 88 -6.00 9.11 4.70
N THR A 89 -6.23 9.68 3.53
CA THR A 89 -7.21 10.75 3.34
C THR A 89 -8.64 10.20 3.32
N THR A 90 -9.52 10.81 4.12
CA THR A 90 -10.94 10.46 4.17
C THR A 90 -11.77 11.48 3.41
N PHE A 91 -12.70 11.01 2.58
CA PHE A 91 -13.66 11.81 1.83
C PHE A 91 -15.09 11.44 2.20
N GLY A 92 -16.01 12.40 2.10
CA GLY A 92 -17.44 12.16 2.27
C GLY A 92 -17.89 12.01 3.72
N GLY A 93 -17.11 12.48 4.68
CA GLY A 93 -17.47 12.48 6.10
C GLY A 93 -16.35 13.03 6.97
N ASP A 94 -16.66 13.40 8.22
CA ASP A 94 -15.68 13.95 9.16
C ASP A 94 -14.64 12.94 9.62
N ARG A 95 -14.95 11.65 9.48
CA ARG A 95 -14.07 10.54 9.83
C ARG A 95 -14.36 9.30 9.00
N TYR A 96 -13.37 8.43 8.84
CA TYR A 96 -13.56 7.12 8.23
C TYR A 96 -14.50 6.23 9.05
N GLY A 97 -15.35 5.46 8.36
CA GLY A 97 -16.34 4.57 8.97
C GLY A 97 -17.74 5.20 9.13
N VAL A 98 -17.91 6.49 8.87
CA VAL A 98 -19.23 7.12 8.74
C VAL A 98 -19.85 6.70 7.40
N LYS A 99 -21.17 6.51 7.37
CA LYS A 99 -21.89 6.13 6.15
C LYS A 99 -21.58 7.11 5.01
N GLY A 100 -21.14 6.58 3.88
CA GLY A 100 -20.75 7.35 2.71
C GLY A 100 -19.33 7.89 2.72
N SER A 101 -18.55 7.66 3.80
CA SER A 101 -17.12 7.98 3.80
C SER A 101 -16.31 6.92 3.06
N VAL A 102 -15.26 7.39 2.39
CA VAL A 102 -14.22 6.53 1.78
C VAL A 102 -12.86 7.01 2.25
N ARG A 103 -11.91 6.10 2.37
CA ARG A 103 -10.52 6.44 2.69
C ARG A 103 -9.61 5.89 1.60
N THR A 104 -8.68 6.72 1.16
CA THR A 104 -7.57 6.33 0.28
C THR A 104 -6.32 6.11 1.12
N ASP A 105 -5.42 5.23 0.67
CA ASP A 105 -4.17 5.05 1.40
C ASP A 105 -3.16 6.15 1.07
N VAL A 106 -3.00 6.48 -0.22
CA VAL A 106 -2.11 7.56 -0.67
C VAL A 106 -2.72 8.31 -1.85
N ILE A 107 -2.54 9.62 -1.87
CA ILE A 107 -2.86 10.50 -3.01
C ILE A 107 -1.55 11.09 -3.51
N LEU A 108 -1.33 11.01 -4.82
CA LEU A 108 -0.23 11.68 -5.52
C LEU A 108 -0.74 12.94 -6.19
N ARG A 109 -0.04 14.06 -5.98
CA ARG A 109 -0.33 15.35 -6.62
C ARG A 109 0.81 15.78 -7.52
N ASN A 110 0.47 16.55 -8.54
CA ASN A 110 1.44 17.27 -9.36
C ASN A 110 1.93 18.57 -8.68
N ASP A 111 2.84 19.28 -9.33
CA ASP A 111 3.44 20.51 -8.78
C ASP A 111 2.45 21.67 -8.59
N VAL A 112 1.29 21.61 -9.25
CA VAL A 112 0.22 22.62 -9.10
C VAL A 112 -0.86 22.19 -8.10
N GLY A 113 -0.72 21.00 -7.50
CA GLY A 113 -1.59 20.49 -6.45
C GLY A 113 -2.75 19.62 -6.93
N ASP A 114 -2.88 19.37 -8.23
CA ASP A 114 -3.92 18.48 -8.74
C ASP A 114 -3.62 17.02 -8.41
N VAL A 115 -4.65 16.25 -8.11
CA VAL A 115 -4.54 14.82 -7.89
C VAL A 115 -4.28 14.13 -9.24
N VAL A 116 -3.18 13.39 -9.34
CA VAL A 116 -2.77 12.67 -10.55
C VAL A 116 -2.81 11.16 -10.42
N ALA A 117 -2.85 10.63 -9.21
CA ALA A 117 -3.09 9.21 -8.94
C ALA A 117 -3.62 9.00 -7.52
N ILE A 118 -4.38 7.93 -7.33
CA ILE A 118 -4.86 7.47 -6.03
C ILE A 118 -4.42 6.02 -5.83
N TYR A 119 -3.80 5.73 -4.68
CA TYR A 119 -3.32 4.40 -4.34
C TYR A 119 -4.17 3.78 -3.24
N ASP A 120 -4.44 2.49 -3.38
CA ASP A 120 -5.20 1.70 -2.42
C ASP A 120 -4.51 0.35 -2.18
N VAL A 121 -4.28 0.02 -0.93
CA VAL A 121 -3.64 -1.23 -0.49
C VAL A 121 -4.72 -2.24 -0.14
N LYS A 122 -4.57 -3.45 -0.64
CA LYS A 122 -5.46 -4.59 -0.33
C LYS A 122 -4.66 -5.76 0.22
N THR A 123 -5.02 -6.19 1.41
CA THR A 123 -4.42 -7.36 2.09
C THR A 123 -5.35 -8.57 2.13
N GLY A 124 -6.60 -8.43 1.65
CA GLY A 124 -7.59 -9.50 1.57
C GLY A 124 -7.73 -10.08 0.17
N GLU A 125 -8.62 -11.05 0.02
CA GLU A 125 -8.91 -11.71 -1.26
C GLU A 125 -9.59 -10.81 -2.29
N LYS A 126 -10.28 -9.76 -1.83
CA LYS A 126 -11.06 -8.88 -2.70
C LYS A 126 -10.22 -7.68 -3.12
N GLY A 127 -10.08 -7.53 -4.44
CA GLY A 127 -9.54 -6.32 -5.05
C GLY A 127 -10.56 -5.18 -5.11
N ILE A 128 -10.14 -4.07 -5.72
CA ILE A 128 -11.03 -2.97 -6.06
C ILE A 128 -11.91 -3.39 -7.24
N GLU A 129 -13.22 -3.26 -7.06
CA GLU A 129 -14.16 -3.40 -8.17
C GLU A 129 -14.27 -2.07 -8.94
N PRO A 130 -14.62 -2.09 -10.25
CA PRO A 130 -14.80 -0.87 -11.05
C PRO A 130 -15.74 0.16 -10.42
N LYS A 131 -16.81 -0.31 -9.78
CA LYS A 131 -17.74 0.54 -9.02
C LYS A 131 -17.05 1.27 -7.86
N ARG A 132 -16.14 0.59 -7.16
CA ARG A 132 -15.38 1.19 -6.06
C ARG A 132 -14.37 2.21 -6.58
N ALA A 133 -13.71 1.94 -7.69
CA ALA A 133 -12.81 2.90 -8.33
C ALA A 133 -13.58 4.17 -8.75
N ALA A 134 -14.75 4.03 -9.34
CA ALA A 134 -15.61 5.16 -9.69
C ALA A 134 -16.06 5.97 -8.46
N GLU A 135 -16.42 5.29 -7.37
CA GLU A 135 -16.77 5.93 -6.10
C GLU A 135 -15.59 6.74 -5.51
N LEU A 136 -14.38 6.18 -5.54
CA LEU A 136 -13.18 6.87 -5.06
C LEU A 136 -12.94 8.16 -5.86
N ARG A 137 -13.03 8.11 -7.20
CA ARG A 137 -12.90 9.29 -8.05
C ARG A 137 -13.96 10.34 -7.75
N LEU A 138 -15.22 9.92 -7.68
CA LEU A 138 -16.33 10.82 -7.37
C LEU A 138 -16.13 11.53 -6.03
N LYS A 139 -15.76 10.80 -5.00
CA LYS A 139 -15.55 11.35 -3.64
C LYS A 139 -14.31 12.24 -3.55
N ALA A 140 -13.26 11.90 -4.27
CA ALA A 140 -12.05 12.71 -4.37
C ALA A 140 -12.22 13.94 -5.27
N GLY A 141 -13.34 14.04 -6.02
CA GLY A 141 -13.60 15.15 -6.94
C GLY A 141 -12.69 15.15 -8.16
N VAL A 142 -12.29 13.98 -8.64
CA VAL A 142 -11.39 13.82 -9.79
C VAL A 142 -12.09 13.15 -10.97
N GLY A 143 -11.55 13.34 -12.17
CA GLY A 143 -12.07 12.75 -13.39
C GLY A 143 -11.67 11.29 -13.60
N ASN A 144 -12.20 10.70 -14.66
CA ASN A 144 -11.94 9.30 -15.01
C ASN A 144 -10.52 9.05 -15.49
N GLU A 145 -9.80 10.10 -15.87
CA GLU A 145 -8.40 10.07 -16.30
C GLU A 145 -7.43 9.80 -15.14
N VAL A 146 -7.86 10.06 -13.89
CA VAL A 146 -7.03 9.80 -12.72
C VAL A 146 -7.02 8.30 -12.41
N PRO A 147 -5.86 7.63 -12.50
CA PRO A 147 -5.77 6.22 -12.23
C PRO A 147 -5.98 5.91 -10.75
N ILE A 148 -6.71 4.83 -10.49
CA ILE A 148 -6.77 4.19 -9.18
C ILE A 148 -5.82 3.00 -9.22
N ILE A 149 -4.75 3.05 -8.44
CA ILE A 149 -3.69 2.05 -8.45
C ILE A 149 -3.82 1.18 -7.20
N GLN A 150 -4.18 -0.07 -7.40
CA GLN A 150 -4.27 -1.06 -6.35
C GLN A 150 -2.94 -1.78 -6.18
N MET A 151 -2.45 -1.82 -4.95
CA MET A 151 -1.34 -2.68 -4.55
C MET A 151 -1.88 -3.75 -3.62
N SER A 152 -1.77 -5.01 -4.02
CA SER A 152 -2.38 -6.11 -3.28
C SER A 152 -1.44 -7.28 -3.03
N PHE A 153 -1.56 -7.86 -1.85
CA PHE A 153 -1.05 -9.18 -1.53
C PHE A 153 -2.11 -9.85 -0.63
N PRO A 154 -2.89 -10.78 -1.17
CA PRO A 154 -3.89 -11.47 -0.38
C PRO A 154 -3.19 -12.31 0.70
N TYR A 155 -3.40 -11.94 1.96
CA TYR A 155 -2.87 -12.65 3.11
C TYR A 155 -3.99 -12.92 4.10
N GLY A 156 -4.06 -14.12 4.65
CA GLY A 156 -5.10 -14.46 5.59
C GLY A 156 -5.60 -15.89 5.46
N LEU A 157 -6.71 -16.18 6.13
CA LEU A 157 -7.39 -17.47 6.03
C LEU A 157 -8.37 -17.46 4.86
N SER A 158 -8.24 -18.44 3.97
CA SER A 158 -9.26 -18.69 2.96
C SER A 158 -10.55 -19.19 3.61
N ARG A 159 -11.67 -19.16 2.87
CA ARG A 159 -12.93 -19.78 3.30
C ARG A 159 -12.81 -21.26 3.65
N LYS A 160 -11.71 -21.90 3.27
CA LYS A 160 -11.38 -23.31 3.56
C LYS A 160 -10.38 -23.46 4.71
N ASN A 161 -10.15 -22.43 5.52
CA ASN A 161 -9.16 -22.41 6.61
C ASN A 161 -7.71 -22.65 6.16
N ALA A 162 -7.39 -22.41 4.90
CA ALA A 162 -6.03 -22.42 4.39
C ALA A 162 -5.43 -21.01 4.47
N ILE A 163 -4.15 -20.92 4.77
CA ILE A 163 -3.41 -19.65 4.69
C ILE A 163 -3.26 -19.29 3.22
N LEU A 164 -3.69 -18.09 2.86
CA LEU A 164 -3.49 -17.56 1.52
C LEU A 164 -2.14 -16.85 1.48
N GLU A 165 -1.21 -17.43 0.73
CA GLU A 165 0.00 -16.76 0.30
C GLU A 165 -0.22 -16.30 -1.14
N GLY A 166 -0.70 -15.08 -1.31
CA GLY A 166 -0.84 -14.48 -2.63
C GLY A 166 0.44 -13.77 -3.08
N SER A 167 0.70 -13.79 -4.36
CA SER A 167 1.74 -12.97 -4.95
C SER A 167 1.39 -11.49 -4.83
N PHE A 168 2.42 -10.66 -4.57
CA PHE A 168 2.26 -9.21 -4.62
C PHE A 168 1.91 -8.78 -6.04
N SER A 169 0.88 -7.98 -6.19
CA SER A 169 0.45 -7.48 -7.49
C SER A 169 0.11 -5.99 -7.45
N VAL A 170 0.31 -5.32 -8.56
CA VAL A 170 -0.12 -3.93 -8.81
C VAL A 170 -1.08 -3.95 -10.00
N GLN A 171 -2.23 -3.29 -9.86
CA GLN A 171 -3.23 -3.16 -10.90
C GLN A 171 -3.67 -1.71 -11.00
N THR A 172 -3.98 -1.25 -12.21
CA THR A 172 -4.47 0.10 -12.49
C THR A 172 -5.87 0.03 -13.10
N PHE A 173 -6.77 0.88 -12.60
CA PHE A 173 -8.17 0.99 -12.98
C PHE A 173 -8.48 2.37 -13.56
#